data_0baa272380eb97f7fdf4dd52e391a98a
#
_entry.id   0baa272380eb97f7fdf4dd52e391a98a
#
_cell.length_a   1.000
_cell.length_b   1.000
_cell.length_c   1.000
_cell.angle_alpha   90.00
_cell.angle_beta   90.00
_cell.angle_gamma   90.00
#
_symmetry.space_group_name_H-M   'P 1'
#
loop_
_entity.id
_entity.type
_entity.pdbx_description
1 polymer ?
#
loop_
_entity_poly.entity_id
_entity_poly.type
_entity_poly.pdbx_seq_one_letter_code
_entity_poly.pdbx_strand_id
1 'polypeptide(L)'
;MSLSNTATPKYYKQFRDSVLQGQIPVCKEIAMEMNRIDELIENPSVYYDIDAVEGFIDFCETELTLTDGADLHLLDTFKLWAEQIFGWYYFIERSIYEPNPDGKGGRYVTRMIKKRLVNKQYLIIARGAAKSMYASCIQNYFLNVDTATTHQITTAPTMKQSEEVLSPIRTAITR
;
A
#
# COMPACT_ATOMS: atom_id res chain seq x y z
N MET A 1 -19.39 -8.37 -14.02
CA MET A 1 -17.96 -8.72 -14.00
C MET A 1 -17.77 -9.77 -12.92
N SER A 2 -17.39 -10.98 -13.29
CA SER A 2 -17.07 -12.03 -12.30
C SER A 2 -15.69 -11.69 -11.73
N LEU A 3 -15.66 -11.17 -10.52
CA LEU A 3 -14.43 -10.97 -9.76
C LEU A 3 -14.00 -12.36 -9.27
N SER A 4 -13.08 -12.99 -9.96
CA SER A 4 -12.48 -14.24 -9.50
C SER A 4 -11.44 -13.92 -8.42
N ASN A 5 -11.66 -14.45 -7.24
CA ASN A 5 -10.78 -14.30 -6.05
C ASN A 5 -9.52 -15.20 -6.15
N THR A 6 -8.93 -15.37 -7.34
CA THR A 6 -7.91 -16.38 -7.60
C THR A 6 -6.51 -15.85 -7.89
N ALA A 7 -6.26 -14.56 -7.75
CA ALA A 7 -4.92 -14.03 -7.94
C ALA A 7 -4.09 -14.25 -6.66
N THR A 8 -3.13 -15.15 -6.72
CA THR A 8 -2.14 -15.34 -5.64
C THR A 8 -1.20 -14.14 -5.61
N PRO A 9 -0.97 -13.54 -4.42
CA PRO A 9 -0.04 -12.42 -4.27
C PRO A 9 1.36 -12.79 -4.78
N LYS A 10 1.90 -11.97 -5.69
CA LYS A 10 3.15 -12.26 -6.41
C LYS A 10 4.37 -12.26 -5.50
N TYR A 11 4.53 -11.19 -4.73
CA TYR A 11 5.71 -11.00 -3.86
C TYR A 11 5.64 -11.88 -2.62
N TYR A 12 4.45 -12.09 -2.07
CA TYR A 12 4.23 -13.04 -0.99
C TYR A 12 4.56 -14.46 -1.40
N LYS A 13 4.12 -14.89 -2.60
CA LYS A 13 4.44 -16.22 -3.12
C LYS A 13 5.94 -16.44 -3.24
N GLN A 14 6.67 -15.48 -3.80
CA GLN A 14 8.12 -15.57 -3.92
C GLN A 14 8.80 -15.68 -2.55
N PHE A 15 8.39 -14.85 -1.59
CA PHE A 15 8.89 -14.89 -0.23
C PHE A 15 8.58 -16.24 0.45
N ARG A 16 7.32 -16.68 0.38
CA ARG A 16 6.85 -17.94 0.95
C ARG A 16 7.62 -19.13 0.42
N ASP A 17 7.81 -19.18 -0.89
CA ASP A 17 8.57 -20.27 -1.54
C ASP A 17 10.03 -20.30 -1.05
N SER A 18 10.68 -19.15 -0.91
CA SER A 18 12.05 -19.05 -0.37
C SER A 18 12.14 -19.49 1.10
N VAL A 19 11.14 -19.20 1.91
CA VAL A 19 11.06 -19.65 3.30
C VAL A 19 10.87 -21.17 3.36
N LEU A 20 9.96 -21.74 2.58
CA LEU A 20 9.71 -23.18 2.54
C LEU A 20 10.90 -23.99 2.01
N GLN A 21 11.70 -23.40 1.13
CA GLN A 21 12.96 -23.99 0.63
C GLN A 21 14.14 -23.81 1.62
N GLY A 22 13.92 -23.17 2.76
CA GLY A 22 14.96 -22.94 3.76
C GLY A 22 16.01 -21.89 3.38
N GLN A 23 15.75 -21.10 2.33
CA GLN A 23 16.65 -20.03 1.87
C GLN A 23 16.60 -18.80 2.79
N ILE A 24 15.42 -18.53 3.37
CA ILE A 24 15.20 -17.40 4.27
C ILE A 24 14.74 -17.95 5.63
N PRO A 25 15.54 -17.79 6.70
CA PRO A 25 15.07 -18.11 8.04
C PRO A 25 14.08 -17.07 8.52
N VAL A 26 12.98 -17.50 9.14
CA VAL A 26 11.96 -16.62 9.69
C VAL A 26 11.73 -16.87 11.17
N CYS A 27 11.39 -15.81 11.91
CA CYS A 27 10.97 -15.94 13.30
C CYS A 27 9.48 -16.39 13.37
N LYS A 28 9.05 -16.73 14.57
CA LYS A 28 7.69 -17.22 14.82
C LYS A 28 6.63 -16.21 14.37
N GLU A 29 6.85 -14.92 14.58
CA GLU A 29 5.93 -13.84 14.24
C GLU A 29 5.73 -13.74 12.73
N ILE A 30 6.80 -13.88 11.96
CA ILE A 30 6.72 -13.92 10.48
C ILE A 30 5.96 -15.17 10.01
N ALA A 31 6.19 -16.33 10.62
CA ALA A 31 5.44 -17.54 10.30
C ALA A 31 3.93 -17.39 10.61
N MET A 32 3.57 -16.72 11.70
CA MET A 32 2.17 -16.41 12.02
C MET A 32 1.56 -15.45 10.99
N GLU A 33 2.30 -14.45 10.53
CA GLU A 33 1.83 -13.54 9.48
C GLU A 33 1.65 -14.25 8.14
N MET A 34 2.53 -15.17 7.79
CA MET A 34 2.37 -16.03 6.59
C MET A 34 1.06 -16.82 6.65
N ASN A 35 0.74 -17.45 7.78
CA ASN A 35 -0.52 -18.18 7.95
C ASN A 35 -1.72 -17.24 7.80
N ARG A 36 -1.65 -16.00 8.35
CA ARG A 36 -2.71 -15.00 8.20
C ARG A 36 -2.92 -14.60 6.73
N ILE A 37 -1.84 -14.47 5.96
CA ILE A 37 -1.95 -14.16 4.53
C ILE A 37 -2.55 -15.34 3.75
N ASP A 38 -2.16 -16.58 4.09
CA ASP A 38 -2.76 -17.78 3.49
C ASP A 38 -4.28 -17.84 3.76
N GLU A 39 -4.72 -17.51 4.99
CA GLU A 39 -6.15 -17.37 5.32
C GLU A 39 -6.86 -16.26 4.53
N LEU A 40 -6.18 -15.14 4.24
CA LEU A 40 -6.74 -14.07 3.40
C LEU A 40 -6.94 -14.53 1.95
N ILE A 41 -6.01 -15.31 1.42
CA ILE A 41 -6.10 -15.85 0.05
C ILE A 41 -7.35 -16.76 -0.08
N GLU A 42 -7.68 -17.51 0.97
CA GLU A 42 -8.81 -18.42 0.99
C GLU A 42 -10.15 -17.71 1.31
N ASN A 43 -10.13 -16.47 1.77
CA ASN A 43 -11.32 -15.74 2.18
C ASN A 43 -12.12 -15.21 0.98
N PRO A 44 -13.36 -15.70 0.73
CA PRO A 44 -14.14 -15.29 -0.44
C PRO A 44 -14.63 -13.84 -0.40
N SER A 45 -14.57 -13.18 0.77
CA SER A 45 -14.99 -11.78 0.94
C SER A 45 -13.85 -10.78 0.75
N VAL A 46 -12.63 -11.26 0.55
CA VAL A 46 -11.43 -10.44 0.34
C VAL A 46 -10.94 -10.65 -1.08
N TYR A 47 -10.53 -9.58 -1.72
CA TYR A 47 -10.07 -9.55 -3.09
C TYR A 47 -8.63 -9.06 -3.13
N TYR A 48 -7.86 -9.59 -4.08
CA TYR A 48 -6.51 -9.15 -4.35
C TYR A 48 -6.42 -8.40 -5.67
N ASP A 49 -5.71 -7.28 -5.67
CA ASP A 49 -5.53 -6.37 -6.80
C ASP A 49 -4.04 -6.17 -7.06
N ILE A 50 -3.49 -6.92 -8.01
CA ILE A 50 -2.08 -6.81 -8.41
C ILE A 50 -1.79 -5.45 -9.05
N ASP A 51 -2.73 -4.88 -9.81
CA ASP A 51 -2.53 -3.61 -10.50
C ASP A 51 -2.33 -2.47 -9.51
N ALA A 52 -3.00 -2.52 -8.36
CA ALA A 52 -2.79 -1.54 -7.30
C ALA A 52 -1.39 -1.65 -6.66
N VAL A 53 -0.84 -2.86 -6.57
CA VAL A 53 0.53 -3.10 -6.06
C VAL A 53 1.57 -2.64 -7.06
N GLU A 54 1.45 -3.11 -8.31
CA GLU A 54 2.40 -2.75 -9.37
C GLU A 54 2.34 -1.24 -9.66
N GLY A 55 1.16 -0.63 -9.63
CA GLY A 55 1.02 0.83 -9.78
C GLY A 55 1.75 1.63 -8.72
N PHE A 56 1.79 1.16 -7.46
CA PHE A 56 2.63 1.78 -6.43
C PHE A 56 4.13 1.58 -6.70
N ILE A 57 4.54 0.38 -7.09
CA ILE A 57 5.95 0.05 -7.36
C ILE A 57 6.45 0.85 -8.56
N ASP A 58 5.69 0.84 -9.66
CA ASP A 58 6.02 1.60 -10.88
C ASP A 58 6.13 3.09 -10.58
N PHE A 59 5.18 3.67 -9.85
CA PHE A 59 5.27 5.06 -9.42
C PHE A 59 6.55 5.35 -8.65
N CYS A 60 6.92 4.48 -7.71
CA CYS A 60 8.15 4.69 -6.93
C CYS A 60 9.41 4.60 -7.79
N GLU A 61 9.47 3.62 -8.69
CA GLU A 61 10.67 3.34 -9.49
C GLU A 61 10.81 4.25 -10.72
N THR A 62 9.71 4.92 -11.17
CA THR A 62 9.73 5.83 -12.32
C THR A 62 9.71 7.30 -11.94
N GLU A 63 8.96 7.67 -10.89
CA GLU A 63 8.73 9.08 -10.54
C GLU A 63 9.58 9.57 -9.37
N LEU A 64 10.15 8.66 -8.58
CA LEU A 64 10.94 9.03 -7.41
C LEU A 64 12.43 8.73 -7.64
N THR A 65 13.27 9.56 -7.05
CA THR A 65 14.72 9.36 -7.03
C THR A 65 15.24 9.42 -5.60
N LEU A 66 16.39 8.83 -5.38
CA LEU A 66 17.13 8.96 -4.14
C LEU A 66 17.64 10.40 -3.94
N THR A 67 18.03 10.74 -2.73
CA THR A 67 18.51 12.09 -2.37
C THR A 67 19.77 12.52 -3.13
N ASP A 68 20.55 11.57 -3.62
CA ASP A 68 21.73 11.77 -4.47
C ASP A 68 21.40 11.88 -5.97
N GLY A 69 20.13 11.73 -6.33
CA GLY A 69 19.62 11.77 -7.70
C GLY A 69 19.69 10.44 -8.45
N ALA A 70 20.10 9.36 -7.79
CA ALA A 70 20.06 8.02 -8.39
C ALA A 70 18.62 7.48 -8.48
N ASP A 71 18.39 6.57 -9.41
CA ASP A 71 17.12 5.90 -9.59
C ASP A 71 16.76 5.10 -8.34
N LEU A 72 15.50 5.17 -7.94
CA LEU A 72 14.99 4.41 -6.82
C LEU A 72 14.56 3.02 -7.30
N HIS A 73 15.14 1.99 -6.70
CA HIS A 73 14.67 0.61 -6.87
C HIS A 73 14.23 0.04 -5.53
N LEU A 74 12.97 -0.40 -5.46
CA LEU A 74 12.42 -0.99 -4.24
C LEU A 74 12.98 -2.39 -4.02
N LEU A 75 13.48 -2.63 -2.82
CA LEU A 75 13.88 -3.98 -2.39
C LEU A 75 12.66 -4.91 -2.35
N ASP A 76 12.88 -6.22 -2.56
CA ASP A 76 11.81 -7.23 -2.52
C ASP A 76 11.00 -7.20 -1.23
N THR A 77 11.65 -6.90 -0.11
CA THR A 77 10.96 -6.70 1.17
C THR A 77 9.98 -5.54 1.14
N PHE A 78 10.33 -4.43 0.50
CA PHE A 78 9.42 -3.28 0.35
C PHE A 78 8.28 -3.57 -0.62
N LYS A 79 8.55 -4.34 -1.68
CA LYS A 79 7.53 -4.82 -2.62
C LYS A 79 6.53 -5.75 -1.92
N LEU A 80 7.02 -6.66 -1.07
CA LEU A 80 6.18 -7.49 -0.21
C LEU A 80 5.31 -6.67 0.76
N TRP A 81 5.87 -5.62 1.39
CA TRP A 81 5.09 -4.75 2.27
C TRP A 81 4.09 -3.89 1.50
N ALA A 82 4.45 -3.42 0.30
CA ALA A 82 3.52 -2.73 -0.59
C ALA A 82 2.34 -3.63 -0.96
N GLU A 83 2.60 -4.89 -1.26
CA GLU A 83 1.57 -5.88 -1.55
C GLU A 83 0.59 -6.04 -0.39
N GLN A 84 1.07 -6.05 0.86
CA GLN A 84 0.19 -6.11 2.03
C GLN A 84 -0.64 -4.83 2.23
N ILE A 85 -0.12 -3.66 1.85
CA ILE A 85 -0.82 -2.38 2.02
C ILE A 85 -1.84 -2.14 0.90
N PHE A 86 -1.43 -2.37 -0.35
CA PHE A 86 -2.18 -1.94 -1.53
C PHE A 86 -2.97 -3.06 -2.20
N GLY A 87 -2.55 -4.32 -2.02
CA GLY A 87 -3.11 -5.44 -2.76
C GLY A 87 -4.45 -5.96 -2.24
N TRP A 88 -4.78 -5.73 -0.97
CA TRP A 88 -5.94 -6.34 -0.35
C TRP A 88 -7.10 -5.36 -0.15
N TYR A 89 -8.31 -5.76 -0.55
CA TYR A 89 -9.52 -4.95 -0.38
C TYR A 89 -10.78 -5.80 -0.25
N TYR A 90 -11.86 -5.15 0.14
CA TYR A 90 -13.20 -5.71 0.23
C TYR A 90 -14.22 -4.71 -0.30
N PHE A 91 -15.42 -5.17 -0.56
CA PHE A 91 -16.53 -4.31 -0.98
C PHE A 91 -17.54 -4.12 0.14
N ILE A 92 -18.04 -2.91 0.27
CA ILE A 92 -19.16 -2.58 1.17
C ILE A 92 -20.28 -1.94 0.38
N GLU A 93 -21.50 -2.23 0.76
CA GLU A 93 -22.65 -1.48 0.29
C GLU A 93 -22.75 -0.13 1.03
N ARG A 94 -22.89 0.94 0.29
CA ARG A 94 -23.08 2.27 0.87
C ARG A 94 -24.16 3.03 0.10
N SER A 95 -25.11 3.62 0.84
CA SER A 95 -26.07 4.55 0.29
C SER A 95 -25.42 5.92 0.11
N ILE A 96 -25.36 6.38 -1.14
CA ILE A 96 -24.79 7.68 -1.53
C ILE A 96 -25.92 8.56 -2.03
N TYR A 97 -25.98 9.80 -1.57
CA TYR A 97 -26.91 10.77 -2.10
C TYR A 97 -26.40 11.29 -3.44
N GLU A 98 -27.18 11.09 -4.49
CA GLU A 98 -26.93 11.62 -5.83
C GLU A 98 -27.91 12.76 -6.11
N PRO A 99 -27.43 14.01 -6.29
CA PRO A 99 -28.29 15.11 -6.68
C PRO A 99 -28.83 14.91 -8.09
N ASN A 100 -30.05 15.38 -8.35
CA ASN A 100 -30.58 15.35 -9.70
C ASN A 100 -29.80 16.31 -10.62
N PRO A 101 -29.74 16.04 -11.94
CA PRO A 101 -29.03 16.89 -12.89
C PRO A 101 -29.55 18.35 -12.95
N ASP A 102 -30.81 18.57 -12.57
CA ASP A 102 -31.43 19.88 -12.50
C ASP A 102 -31.16 20.66 -11.21
N GLY A 103 -30.38 20.07 -10.30
CA GLY A 103 -30.03 20.63 -9.00
C GLY A 103 -31.18 20.68 -7.99
N LYS A 104 -32.36 20.12 -8.32
CA LYS A 104 -33.54 20.11 -7.45
C LYS A 104 -33.75 18.72 -6.85
N GLY A 105 -33.34 18.57 -5.58
CA GLY A 105 -33.46 17.29 -4.88
C GLY A 105 -32.42 16.25 -5.34
N GLY A 106 -32.66 14.99 -5.01
CA GLY A 106 -31.80 13.85 -5.34
C GLY A 106 -32.37 12.58 -4.73
N ARG A 107 -31.65 11.48 -4.93
CA ARG A 107 -32.04 10.17 -4.41
C ARG A 107 -30.85 9.48 -3.75
N TYR A 108 -31.13 8.60 -2.81
CA TYR A 108 -30.12 7.68 -2.29
C TYR A 108 -30.00 6.49 -3.23
N VAL A 109 -28.78 6.21 -3.66
CA VAL A 109 -28.43 5.06 -4.50
C VAL A 109 -27.45 4.19 -3.73
N THR A 110 -27.73 2.89 -3.65
CA THR A 110 -26.82 1.93 -3.04
C THR A 110 -25.76 1.56 -4.05
N ARG A 111 -24.49 1.76 -3.68
CA ARG A 111 -23.33 1.39 -4.49
C ARG A 111 -22.38 0.50 -3.71
N MET A 112 -21.77 -0.44 -4.42
CA MET A 112 -20.64 -1.20 -3.91
C MET A 112 -19.38 -0.33 -3.95
N ILE A 113 -18.78 -0.10 -2.79
CA ILE A 113 -17.56 0.71 -2.66
C ILE A 113 -16.39 -0.22 -2.32
N LYS A 114 -15.34 -0.14 -3.14
CA LYS A 114 -14.06 -0.79 -2.90
C LYS A 114 -13.37 -0.13 -1.70
N LYS A 115 -13.01 -0.92 -0.70
CA LYS A 115 -12.31 -0.49 0.51
C LYS A 115 -11.01 -1.27 0.65
N ARG A 116 -9.92 -0.55 0.90
CA ARG A 116 -8.64 -1.17 1.24
C ARG A 116 -8.76 -1.90 2.58
N LEU A 117 -8.28 -3.13 2.66
CA LEU A 117 -8.35 -3.96 3.87
C LEU A 117 -7.40 -3.42 4.94
N VAL A 118 -6.16 -3.09 4.56
CA VAL A 118 -5.15 -2.54 5.46
C VAL A 118 -5.26 -1.02 5.48
N ASN A 119 -5.65 -0.47 6.61
CA ASN A 119 -5.76 0.98 6.85
C ASN A 119 -4.79 1.49 7.94
N LYS A 120 -4.06 0.59 8.58
CA LYS A 120 -3.03 0.90 9.58
C LYS A 120 -1.87 -0.07 9.40
N GLN A 121 -0.65 0.46 9.40
CA GLN A 121 0.56 -0.34 9.35
C GLN A 121 1.52 0.10 10.45
N TYR A 122 2.09 -0.87 11.14
CA TYR A 122 3.17 -0.66 12.10
C TYR A 122 4.44 -1.31 11.54
N LEU A 123 5.45 -0.49 11.27
CA LEU A 123 6.70 -0.94 10.70
C LEU A 123 7.81 -0.85 11.75
N ILE A 124 8.22 -1.99 12.29
CA ILE A 124 9.28 -2.11 13.29
C ILE A 124 10.47 -2.80 12.63
N ILE A 125 11.46 -2.03 12.22
CA ILE A 125 12.67 -2.52 11.55
C ILE A 125 13.91 -1.84 12.10
N ALA A 126 15.06 -2.48 11.88
CA ALA A 126 16.34 -1.99 12.34
C ALA A 126 16.66 -0.58 11.83
N ARG A 127 17.54 0.13 12.55
CA ARG A 127 18.11 1.39 12.09
C ARG A 127 18.91 1.17 10.81
N GLY A 128 18.79 2.08 9.85
CA GLY A 128 19.49 1.98 8.55
C GLY A 128 18.77 1.15 7.49
N ALA A 129 17.63 0.52 7.81
CA ALA A 129 16.86 -0.29 6.85
C ALA A 129 15.88 0.54 5.98
N ALA A 130 16.26 1.76 5.62
CA ALA A 130 15.55 2.65 4.67
C ALA A 130 14.05 2.89 4.96
N LYS A 131 13.61 2.77 6.23
CA LYS A 131 12.18 2.94 6.60
C LYS A 131 11.63 4.34 6.30
N SER A 132 12.45 5.40 6.49
CA SER A 132 12.03 6.78 6.21
C SER A 132 11.81 6.98 4.70
N MET A 133 12.68 6.43 3.87
CA MET A 133 12.53 6.42 2.42
C MET A 133 11.23 5.70 2.01
N TYR A 134 10.98 4.50 2.54
CA TYR A 134 9.76 3.76 2.24
C TYR A 134 8.50 4.50 2.70
N ALA A 135 8.52 5.13 3.89
CA ALA A 135 7.43 5.98 4.34
C ALA A 135 7.19 7.19 3.40
N SER A 136 8.27 7.80 2.89
CA SER A 136 8.20 8.87 1.89
C SER A 136 7.58 8.39 0.58
N CYS A 137 7.92 7.19 0.11
CA CYS A 137 7.31 6.58 -1.09
C CYS A 137 5.78 6.45 -0.93
N ILE A 138 5.34 5.90 0.20
CA ILE A 138 3.90 5.76 0.51
C ILE A 138 3.21 7.12 0.52
N GLN A 139 3.81 8.12 1.19
CA GLN A 139 3.22 9.46 1.27
C GLN A 139 3.16 10.15 -0.09
N ASN A 140 4.22 10.05 -0.92
CA ASN A 140 4.22 10.60 -2.27
C ASN A 140 3.13 9.95 -3.14
N TYR A 141 2.98 8.64 -3.08
CA TYR A 141 1.94 7.93 -3.81
C TYR A 141 0.53 8.41 -3.43
N PHE A 142 0.25 8.53 -2.14
CA PHE A 142 -1.04 9.03 -1.67
C PHE A 142 -1.30 10.50 -2.02
N LEU A 143 -0.27 11.32 -2.15
CA LEU A 143 -0.41 12.72 -2.54
C LEU A 143 -0.66 12.90 -4.05
N ASN A 144 -0.03 12.07 -4.88
CA ASN A 144 0.00 12.30 -6.32
C ASN A 144 -0.93 11.37 -7.10
N VAL A 145 -1.23 10.17 -6.60
CA VAL A 145 -1.97 9.14 -7.33
C VAL A 145 -3.30 8.81 -6.66
N ASP A 146 -3.33 8.63 -5.34
CA ASP A 146 -4.56 8.30 -4.61
C ASP A 146 -5.35 9.58 -4.26
N THR A 147 -6.22 9.98 -5.15
CA THR A 147 -7.06 11.19 -5.00
C THR A 147 -8.04 11.16 -3.83
N ALA A 148 -8.24 10.01 -3.19
CA ALA A 148 -9.09 9.89 -2.01
C ALA A 148 -8.43 10.42 -0.73
N THR A 149 -7.11 10.64 -0.72
CA THR A 149 -6.36 11.10 0.44
C THR A 149 -6.05 12.58 0.34
N THR A 150 -6.71 13.39 1.16
CA THR A 150 -6.57 14.85 1.13
C THR A 150 -5.64 15.42 2.18
N HIS A 151 -5.36 14.69 3.26
CA HIS A 151 -4.53 15.16 4.37
C HIS A 151 -3.54 14.10 4.81
N GLN A 152 -2.26 14.48 4.90
CA GLN A 152 -1.20 13.64 5.43
C GLN A 152 -0.51 14.37 6.58
N ILE A 153 -0.28 13.64 7.67
CA ILE A 153 0.38 14.16 8.86
C ILE A 153 1.57 13.26 9.19
N THR A 154 2.76 13.86 9.21
CA THR A 154 3.96 13.20 9.70
C THR A 154 4.27 13.71 11.10
N THR A 155 4.36 12.79 12.06
CA THR A 155 4.69 13.09 13.44
C THR A 155 5.97 12.38 13.85
N ALA A 156 6.84 13.07 14.57
CA ALA A 156 8.05 12.51 15.15
C ALA A 156 8.40 13.25 16.43
N PRO A 157 9.22 12.66 17.34
CA PRO A 157 9.65 13.31 18.58
C PRO A 157 10.41 14.63 18.36
N THR A 158 11.07 14.78 17.20
CA THR A 158 11.77 16.01 16.84
C THR A 158 11.46 16.44 15.41
N MET A 159 11.54 17.76 15.17
CA MET A 159 11.36 18.34 13.84
C MET A 159 12.32 17.74 12.81
N LYS A 160 13.60 17.54 13.20
CA LYS A 160 14.62 16.93 12.33
C LYS A 160 14.23 15.53 11.86
N GLN A 161 13.63 14.72 12.72
CA GLN A 161 13.17 13.36 12.35
C GLN A 161 11.96 13.39 11.43
N SER A 162 11.05 14.36 11.60
CA SER A 162 9.96 14.57 10.63
C SER A 162 10.49 15.00 9.27
N GLU A 163 11.50 15.83 9.24
CA GLU A 163 12.16 16.32 8.02
C GLU A 163 12.80 15.18 7.21
N GLU A 164 13.33 14.14 7.85
CA GLU A 164 13.89 12.95 7.17
C GLU A 164 12.86 12.23 6.28
N VAL A 165 11.58 12.31 6.62
CA VAL A 165 10.49 11.74 5.81
C VAL A 165 9.95 12.77 4.81
N LEU A 166 9.88 14.04 5.18
CA LEU A 166 9.29 15.10 4.35
C LEU A 166 10.25 15.62 3.26
N SER A 167 11.57 15.58 3.48
CA SER A 167 12.55 16.09 2.52
C SER A 167 12.47 15.40 1.15
N PRO A 168 12.42 14.06 1.05
CA PRO A 168 12.25 13.39 -0.24
C PRO A 168 10.94 13.75 -0.94
N ILE A 169 9.86 13.98 -0.17
CA ILE A 169 8.55 14.39 -0.71
C ILE A 169 8.67 15.77 -1.37
N ARG A 170 9.29 16.73 -0.70
CA ARG A 170 9.48 18.07 -1.25
C ARG A 170 10.32 18.05 -2.54
N THR A 171 11.35 17.22 -2.58
CA THR A 171 12.22 17.08 -3.78
C THR A 171 11.42 16.52 -4.97
N ALA A 172 10.54 15.57 -4.75
CA ALA A 172 9.71 15.01 -5.82
C ALA A 172 8.68 16.01 -6.38
N ILE A 173 8.12 16.89 -5.52
CA ILE A 173 7.11 17.89 -5.95
C ILE A 173 7.76 19.07 -6.72
N THR A 174 9.03 19.37 -6.50
CA THR A 174 9.73 20.52 -7.11
C THR A 174 10.36 20.21 -8.47
N ARG A 175 10.17 19.03 -9.00
CA ARG A 175 10.58 18.61 -10.36
C ARG A 175 9.40 18.62 -11.32
#